data_db4b2d395fcfe041a4bc2fb08f4d034f
#
_entry.id   db4b2d395fcfe041a4bc2fb08f4d034f
#
_cell.length_a   1.000
_cell.length_b   1.000
_cell.length_c   1.000
_cell.angle_alpha   90.00
_cell.angle_beta   90.00
_cell.angle_gamma   90.00
#
_symmetry.space_group_name_H-M   'P 1'
#
loop_
_entity.id
_entity.type
_entity.pdbx_description
1 polymer ?
#
loop_
_entity_poly.entity_id
_entity_poly.type
_entity_poly.pdbx_seq_one_letter_code
_entity_poly.pdbx_strand_id
1 'polypeptide(L)'
;VTEGHPDKICDAISDSILDALIGADPRSRVAVETLVTTGQVHVAGEVTTSAYADIPRIVREKVLEIGYDSSAKGFDGNSCGVNIAIGAQSPDIAQGVDTSHEARVGGSDDEIEKQGAGDQGLMFGYATSDTPELMPLPIALAHRLSRKLTEVRKSGVLPYLRPDGKTQVTIEYEGDRPVRLDTVVISTQHAADIDLDNLLAPDIREKVVDAVLADLELPSLDTSEIRLLVNPTGKFVLGGPMGDAGLTGRKIIVDTYGGMARHGGGAFSGKDPSKVDRSAAYAMRWVAKNVVAAGLSERVEVQVAYAIGKSAPVGLFVETFGTEKVDPERIATAIKEVFDLRPGAIIRDLDLLRPIYAPTAAYGHFGRTDVDLPWEHTDRADKLRAAVGL
;
A
#
# COMPACT_ATOMS: atom_id res chain seq x y z
N VAL A 1 -5.03 8.96 3.04
CA VAL A 1 -4.50 9.66 4.22
C VAL A 1 -3.06 10.09 3.97
N THR A 2 -2.60 11.16 4.64
CA THR A 2 -1.22 11.65 4.53
C THR A 2 -0.24 10.75 5.30
N GLU A 3 1.06 10.93 5.06
CA GLU A 3 2.12 10.24 5.81
C GLU A 3 2.13 10.55 7.30
N GLY A 4 1.55 11.69 7.71
CA GLY A 4 1.45 12.13 9.11
C GLY A 4 0.24 11.60 9.87
N HIS A 5 -0.63 10.82 9.23
CA HIS A 5 -1.69 10.09 9.94
C HIS A 5 -1.06 9.07 10.91
N PRO A 6 -1.54 8.92 12.16
CA PRO A 6 -0.89 8.04 13.15
C PRO A 6 -0.63 6.62 12.67
N ASP A 7 -1.59 5.97 12.00
CA ASP A 7 -1.38 4.61 11.47
C ASP A 7 -0.30 4.60 10.36
N LYS A 8 -0.21 5.65 9.55
CA LYS A 8 0.80 5.73 8.47
C LYS A 8 2.19 6.06 8.99
N ILE A 9 2.31 6.78 10.10
CA ILE A 9 3.59 6.91 10.83
C ILE A 9 4.09 5.52 11.24
N CYS A 10 3.20 4.69 11.78
CA CYS A 10 3.53 3.32 12.18
C CYS A 10 3.97 2.47 10.99
N ASP A 11 3.24 2.51 9.88
CA ASP A 11 3.60 1.81 8.65
C ASP A 11 4.96 2.27 8.12
N ALA A 12 5.22 3.58 8.10
CA ALA A 12 6.49 4.14 7.65
C ALA A 12 7.68 3.74 8.53
N ILE A 13 7.49 3.72 9.85
CA ILE A 13 8.52 3.25 10.79
C ILE A 13 8.81 1.76 10.57
N SER A 14 7.78 0.93 10.54
CA SER A 14 7.92 -0.52 10.37
C SER A 14 8.60 -0.88 9.05
N ASP A 15 8.24 -0.23 7.94
CA ASP A 15 8.89 -0.45 6.64
C ASP A 15 10.30 0.14 6.55
N SER A 16 10.59 1.23 7.26
CA SER A 16 11.97 1.75 7.34
C SER A 16 12.90 0.81 8.11
N ILE A 17 12.40 0.14 9.14
CA ILE A 17 13.15 -0.90 9.85
C ILE A 17 13.36 -2.11 8.94
N LEU A 18 12.33 -2.55 8.23
CA LEU A 18 12.42 -3.63 7.25
C LEU A 18 13.49 -3.33 6.18
N ASP A 19 13.43 -2.15 5.56
CA ASP A 19 14.38 -1.76 4.51
C ASP A 19 15.83 -1.70 5.03
N ALA A 20 16.05 -1.21 6.24
CA ALA A 20 17.37 -1.21 6.86
C ALA A 20 17.93 -2.62 7.07
N LEU A 21 17.07 -3.57 7.46
CA LEU A 21 17.48 -4.95 7.69
C LEU A 21 17.70 -5.71 6.37
N ILE A 22 16.77 -5.65 5.41
CA ILE A 22 16.89 -6.30 4.11
C ILE A 22 18.06 -5.74 3.30
N GLY A 23 18.29 -4.44 3.38
CA GLY A 23 19.42 -3.81 2.68
C GLY A 23 20.79 -4.31 3.13
N ALA A 24 20.92 -4.73 4.38
CA ALA A 24 22.15 -5.29 4.95
C ALA A 24 22.19 -6.83 4.91
N ASP A 25 21.03 -7.48 5.05
CA ASP A 25 20.86 -8.93 4.97
C ASP A 25 19.56 -9.25 4.20
N PRO A 26 19.64 -9.55 2.88
CA PRO A 26 18.45 -9.85 2.07
C PRO A 26 17.64 -11.06 2.55
N ARG A 27 18.22 -11.92 3.38
CA ARG A 27 17.54 -13.09 3.98
C ARG A 27 16.89 -12.81 5.33
N SER A 28 16.87 -11.56 5.77
CA SER A 28 16.22 -11.17 7.02
C SER A 28 14.75 -11.61 7.05
N ARG A 29 14.35 -12.24 8.14
CA ARG A 29 12.96 -12.54 8.48
C ARG A 29 12.48 -11.45 9.43
N VAL A 30 11.46 -10.71 8.99
CA VAL A 30 11.00 -9.52 9.69
C VAL A 30 9.49 -9.51 9.79
N ALA A 31 8.99 -9.36 11.00
CA ALA A 31 7.60 -9.07 11.31
C ALA A 31 7.62 -8.01 12.42
N VAL A 32 7.64 -6.74 12.04
CA VAL A 32 7.77 -5.60 12.96
C VAL A 32 6.51 -4.75 12.90
N GLU A 33 5.89 -4.57 14.04
CA GLU A 33 4.73 -3.71 14.23
C GLU A 33 5.09 -2.53 15.11
N THR A 34 4.48 -1.39 14.83
CA THR A 34 4.69 -0.14 15.56
C THR A 34 3.35 0.37 16.09
N LEU A 35 3.38 0.89 17.32
CA LEU A 35 2.31 1.66 17.93
C LEU A 35 2.84 3.05 18.24
N VAL A 36 2.08 4.09 17.90
CA VAL A 36 2.35 5.47 18.32
C VAL A 36 1.18 6.00 19.14
N THR A 37 1.49 6.79 20.14
CA THR A 37 0.52 7.55 20.94
C THR A 37 1.20 8.82 21.45
N THR A 38 0.55 9.58 22.32
CA THR A 38 1.10 10.82 22.86
C THR A 38 2.52 10.63 23.41
N GLY A 39 3.50 11.23 22.74
CA GLY A 39 4.90 11.25 23.16
C GLY A 39 5.63 9.90 23.13
N GLN A 40 5.04 8.84 22.59
CA GLN A 40 5.58 7.47 22.64
C GLN A 40 5.52 6.75 21.30
N VAL A 41 6.58 5.97 21.03
CA VAL A 41 6.65 4.96 19.96
C VAL A 41 7.00 3.62 20.60
N HIS A 42 6.23 2.60 20.31
CA HIS A 42 6.51 1.22 20.70
C HIS A 42 6.70 0.39 19.44
N VAL A 43 7.85 -0.29 19.35
CA VAL A 43 8.20 -1.19 18.25
C VAL A 43 8.26 -2.60 18.81
N ALA A 44 7.46 -3.50 18.28
CA ALA A 44 7.38 -4.89 18.73
C ALA A 44 7.38 -5.85 17.54
N GLY A 45 7.73 -7.12 17.78
CA GLY A 45 7.68 -8.16 16.76
C GLY A 45 8.82 -9.15 16.84
N GLU A 46 9.05 -9.85 15.74
CA GLU A 46 10.08 -10.88 15.62
C GLU A 46 11.00 -10.58 14.43
N VAL A 47 12.28 -10.71 14.68
CA VAL A 47 13.33 -10.51 13.66
C VAL A 47 14.38 -11.61 13.78
N THR A 48 14.71 -12.23 12.65
CA THR A 48 15.87 -13.11 12.51
C THR A 48 16.73 -12.59 11.37
N THR A 49 17.92 -12.12 11.70
CA THR A 49 18.82 -11.45 10.76
C THR A 49 20.27 -11.53 11.23
N SER A 50 21.21 -11.43 10.30
CA SER A 50 22.62 -11.17 10.58
C SER A 50 22.96 -9.68 10.59
N ALA A 51 22.02 -8.81 10.21
CA ALA A 51 22.18 -7.36 10.16
C ALA A 51 21.95 -6.70 11.51
N TYR A 52 22.43 -5.47 11.63
CA TYR A 52 22.11 -4.55 12.73
C TYR A 52 21.37 -3.34 12.20
N ALA A 53 20.32 -2.92 12.89
CA ALA A 53 19.61 -1.67 12.63
C ALA A 53 19.50 -0.85 13.93
N ASP A 54 19.86 0.43 13.86
CA ASP A 54 19.64 1.38 14.95
C ASP A 54 18.19 1.85 14.94
N ILE A 55 17.31 1.02 15.51
CA ILE A 55 15.86 1.26 15.50
C ILE A 55 15.47 2.59 16.13
N PRO A 56 16.01 3.02 17.28
CA PRO A 56 15.70 4.33 17.85
C PRO A 56 16.01 5.49 16.90
N ARG A 57 17.13 5.41 16.19
CA ARG A 57 17.51 6.42 15.20
C ARG A 57 16.54 6.41 14.01
N ILE A 58 16.23 5.24 13.46
CA ILE A 58 15.29 5.10 12.35
C ILE A 58 13.93 5.69 12.71
N VAL A 59 13.41 5.40 13.90
CA VAL A 59 12.14 5.95 14.40
C VAL A 59 12.19 7.47 14.42
N ARG A 60 13.22 8.07 15.04
CA ARG A 60 13.33 9.52 15.17
C ARG A 60 13.47 10.22 13.83
N GLU A 61 14.35 9.71 12.97
CA GLU A 61 14.57 10.24 11.62
C GLU A 61 13.27 10.21 10.82
N LYS A 62 12.52 9.10 10.86
CA LYS A 62 11.24 8.99 10.15
C LYS A 62 10.17 9.94 10.67
N VAL A 63 10.03 10.08 11.97
CA VAL A 63 9.09 11.03 12.60
C VAL A 63 9.42 12.47 12.20
N LEU A 64 10.72 12.84 12.21
CA LEU A 64 11.17 14.17 11.81
C LEU A 64 10.98 14.42 10.30
N GLU A 65 11.28 13.42 9.45
CA GLU A 65 11.07 13.48 7.99
C GLU A 65 9.60 13.75 7.63
N ILE A 66 8.66 13.11 8.34
CA ILE A 66 7.22 13.34 8.21
C ILE A 66 6.85 14.78 8.60
N GLY A 67 7.61 15.41 9.50
CA GLY A 67 7.43 16.80 9.89
C GLY A 67 6.93 17.00 11.31
N TYR A 68 6.99 15.98 12.16
CA TYR A 68 6.74 16.07 13.59
C TYR A 68 8.04 16.39 14.33
N ASP A 69 8.39 17.65 14.38
CA ASP A 69 9.65 18.21 14.92
C ASP A 69 9.46 19.09 16.16
N SER A 70 8.21 19.15 16.68
CA SER A 70 7.86 19.97 17.82
C SER A 70 6.59 19.47 18.51
N SER A 71 6.56 19.50 19.82
CA SER A 71 5.37 19.21 20.62
C SER A 71 4.18 20.11 20.28
N ALA A 72 4.42 21.32 19.74
CA ALA A 72 3.36 22.21 19.25
C ALA A 72 2.62 21.66 18.04
N LYS A 73 3.20 20.67 17.32
CA LYS A 73 2.56 19.93 16.22
C LYS A 73 1.84 18.66 16.70
N GLY A 74 1.92 18.36 18.00
CA GLY A 74 1.32 17.17 18.61
C GLY A 74 2.23 15.96 18.72
N PHE A 75 3.47 16.03 18.18
CA PHE A 75 4.49 14.97 18.27
C PHE A 75 5.88 15.52 17.95
N ASP A 76 6.92 14.95 18.53
CA ASP A 76 8.29 15.40 18.30
C ASP A 76 9.28 14.23 18.28
N GLY A 77 9.86 13.99 17.11
CA GLY A 77 10.86 12.94 16.90
C GLY A 77 12.13 13.12 17.71
N ASN A 78 12.47 14.37 18.14
CA ASN A 78 13.65 14.62 18.97
C ASN A 78 13.47 14.13 20.41
N SER A 79 12.25 14.18 20.93
CA SER A 79 11.96 13.99 22.37
C SER A 79 11.02 12.83 22.71
N CYS A 80 10.38 12.20 21.73
CA CYS A 80 9.47 11.07 21.98
C CYS A 80 10.22 9.88 22.63
N GLY A 81 9.51 9.16 23.52
CA GLY A 81 9.96 7.90 24.05
C GLY A 81 9.95 6.82 22.96
N VAL A 82 11.00 5.97 22.90
CA VAL A 82 11.07 4.85 21.98
C VAL A 82 11.30 3.59 22.79
N ASN A 83 10.33 2.67 22.74
CA ASN A 83 10.38 1.37 23.40
C ASN A 83 10.47 0.26 22.36
N ILE A 84 11.35 -0.71 22.58
CA ILE A 84 11.61 -1.80 21.66
C ILE A 84 11.41 -3.13 22.38
N ALA A 85 10.56 -4.01 21.81
CA ALA A 85 10.28 -5.35 22.27
C ALA A 85 10.33 -6.31 21.07
N ILE A 86 11.54 -6.63 20.61
CA ILE A 86 11.77 -7.51 19.46
C ILE A 86 12.40 -8.82 19.94
N GLY A 87 11.76 -9.95 19.59
CA GLY A 87 12.25 -11.29 19.79
C GLY A 87 12.79 -11.94 18.52
N ALA A 88 13.23 -13.20 18.62
CA ALA A 88 13.54 -14.02 17.47
C ALA A 88 12.28 -14.70 16.92
N GLN A 89 12.27 -14.99 15.63
CA GLN A 89 11.18 -15.77 15.00
C GLN A 89 11.07 -17.17 15.63
N SER A 90 9.84 -17.66 15.81
CA SER A 90 9.59 -19.03 16.28
C SER A 90 10.23 -20.07 15.36
N PRO A 91 11.01 -21.04 15.91
CA PRO A 91 11.57 -22.13 15.12
C PRO A 91 10.49 -22.99 14.41
N ASP A 92 9.32 -23.12 15.01
CA ASP A 92 8.20 -23.89 14.45
C ASP A 92 7.65 -23.25 13.18
N ILE A 93 7.56 -21.90 13.16
CA ILE A 93 7.16 -21.15 11.97
C ILE A 93 8.27 -21.21 10.90
N ALA A 94 9.53 -21.00 11.30
CA ALA A 94 10.67 -21.03 10.40
C ALA A 94 10.77 -22.36 9.63
N GLN A 95 10.50 -23.50 10.28
CA GLN A 95 10.54 -24.81 9.65
C GLN A 95 9.64 -24.92 8.41
N GLY A 96 8.43 -24.36 8.44
CA GLY A 96 7.48 -24.40 7.33
C GLY A 96 7.82 -23.43 6.20
N VAL A 97 8.49 -22.32 6.52
CA VAL A 97 8.91 -21.31 5.54
C VAL A 97 10.19 -21.74 4.82
N ASP A 98 11.17 -22.25 5.57
CA ASP A 98 12.50 -22.60 5.03
C ASP A 98 12.50 -23.92 4.27
N THR A 99 11.58 -24.84 4.60
CA THR A 99 11.43 -26.11 3.88
C THR A 99 9.95 -26.45 3.75
N SER A 100 9.39 -26.29 2.56
CA SER A 100 7.98 -26.58 2.27
C SER A 100 7.62 -28.06 2.53
N HIS A 101 6.33 -28.30 2.69
CA HIS A 101 5.83 -29.66 2.82
C HIS A 101 6.19 -30.52 1.59
N GLU A 102 6.09 -29.95 0.39
CA GLU A 102 6.42 -30.63 -0.88
C GLU A 102 7.89 -31.04 -0.92
N ALA A 103 8.81 -30.18 -0.54
CA ALA A 103 10.24 -30.47 -0.47
C ALA A 103 10.57 -31.54 0.58
N ARG A 104 9.91 -31.47 1.74
CA ARG A 104 10.11 -32.46 2.83
C ARG A 104 9.63 -33.87 2.47
N VAL A 105 8.49 -33.98 1.76
CA VAL A 105 7.88 -35.27 1.42
C VAL A 105 8.39 -35.78 0.07
N GLY A 106 8.54 -34.86 -0.93
CA GLY A 106 8.96 -35.23 -2.28
C GLY A 106 10.47 -35.27 -2.50
N GLY A 107 11.28 -34.75 -1.55
CA GLY A 107 12.74 -34.70 -1.65
C GLY A 107 13.25 -33.78 -2.76
N SER A 108 12.49 -32.74 -3.13
CA SER A 108 12.87 -31.80 -4.17
C SER A 108 14.03 -30.91 -3.74
N ASP A 109 15.01 -30.77 -4.64
CA ASP A 109 16.13 -29.83 -4.50
C ASP A 109 15.88 -28.47 -5.18
N ASP A 110 14.71 -28.25 -5.79
CA ASP A 110 14.33 -26.98 -6.38
C ASP A 110 14.21 -25.90 -5.29
N GLU A 111 15.06 -24.88 -5.35
CA GLU A 111 15.11 -23.78 -4.38
C GLU A 111 13.78 -23.02 -4.29
N ILE A 112 13.01 -22.94 -5.39
CA ILE A 112 11.69 -22.30 -5.40
C ILE A 112 10.67 -23.18 -4.65
N GLU A 113 10.74 -24.49 -4.85
CA GLU A 113 9.84 -25.43 -4.19
C GLU A 113 10.16 -25.60 -2.69
N LYS A 114 11.40 -25.35 -2.29
CA LYS A 114 11.79 -25.38 -0.86
C LYS A 114 11.08 -24.32 -0.04
N GLN A 115 10.81 -23.14 -0.61
CA GLN A 115 10.15 -22.08 0.13
C GLN A 115 8.63 -22.30 0.23
N GLY A 116 8.14 -22.56 1.43
CA GLY A 116 6.72 -22.62 1.74
C GLY A 116 6.12 -21.25 2.01
N ALA A 117 4.78 -21.15 1.92
CA ALA A 117 4.06 -19.96 2.35
C ALA A 117 4.23 -19.75 3.87
N GLY A 118 4.54 -18.54 4.29
CA GLY A 118 4.76 -18.18 5.70
C GLY A 118 3.49 -18.18 6.54
N ASP A 119 2.31 -18.17 5.90
CA ASP A 119 1.01 -18.26 6.55
C ASP A 119 -0.02 -18.82 5.57
N GLN A 120 -1.18 -19.15 6.10
CA GLN A 120 -2.39 -19.42 5.33
C GLN A 120 -3.15 -18.12 5.07
N GLY A 121 -3.92 -18.05 3.97
CA GLY A 121 -4.76 -16.87 3.73
C GLY A 121 -5.20 -16.72 2.29
N LEU A 122 -5.99 -15.67 2.06
CA LEU A 122 -6.47 -15.22 0.77
C LEU A 122 -5.85 -13.86 0.46
N MET A 123 -5.38 -13.66 -0.77
CA MET A 123 -4.89 -12.38 -1.25
C MET A 123 -5.59 -12.04 -2.56
N PHE A 124 -5.82 -10.74 -2.76
CA PHE A 124 -6.54 -10.21 -3.92
C PHE A 124 -5.68 -9.23 -4.70
N GLY A 125 -5.81 -9.28 -6.01
CA GLY A 125 -5.36 -8.25 -6.92
C GLY A 125 -6.53 -7.70 -7.71
N TYR A 126 -6.41 -6.43 -8.10
CA TYR A 126 -7.43 -5.75 -8.86
C TYR A 126 -6.80 -4.78 -9.87
N ALA A 127 -7.43 -4.64 -11.01
CA ALA A 127 -7.12 -3.60 -11.99
C ALA A 127 -8.39 -3.23 -12.76
N THR A 128 -8.47 -1.97 -13.17
CA THR A 128 -9.56 -1.42 -13.99
C THR A 128 -9.01 -0.36 -14.93
N SER A 129 -9.68 -0.17 -16.06
CA SER A 129 -9.33 0.86 -17.05
C SER A 129 -9.78 2.27 -16.68
N ASP A 130 -10.17 2.52 -15.42
CA ASP A 130 -10.63 3.84 -14.96
C ASP A 130 -9.55 4.92 -15.06
N THR A 131 -8.29 4.55 -14.85
CA THR A 131 -7.14 5.47 -14.85
C THR A 131 -5.97 4.90 -15.67
N PRO A 132 -5.03 5.73 -16.14
CA PRO A 132 -3.85 5.26 -16.88
C PRO A 132 -3.00 4.24 -16.11
N GLU A 133 -2.90 4.36 -14.79
CA GLU A 133 -2.23 3.43 -13.92
C GLU A 133 -3.02 2.14 -13.63
N LEU A 134 -4.21 2.01 -14.21
CA LEU A 134 -5.13 0.87 -14.06
C LEU A 134 -5.59 0.67 -12.61
N MET A 135 -5.91 1.76 -11.94
CA MET A 135 -6.46 1.81 -10.59
C MET A 135 -7.90 2.31 -10.59
N PRO A 136 -8.70 1.94 -9.56
CA PRO A 136 -10.00 2.58 -9.34
C PRO A 136 -9.84 4.09 -9.13
N LEU A 137 -10.61 4.88 -9.86
CA LEU A 137 -10.49 6.34 -9.82
C LEU A 137 -10.68 6.94 -8.42
N PRO A 138 -11.63 6.48 -7.56
CA PRO A 138 -11.82 7.10 -6.24
C PRO A 138 -10.56 7.05 -5.38
N ILE A 139 -9.90 5.89 -5.26
CA ILE A 139 -8.70 5.76 -4.43
C ILE A 139 -7.49 6.43 -5.10
N ALA A 140 -7.34 6.34 -6.42
CA ALA A 140 -6.27 7.00 -7.15
C ALA A 140 -6.31 8.53 -6.93
N LEU A 141 -7.49 9.13 -7.05
CA LEU A 141 -7.67 10.56 -6.82
C LEU A 141 -7.48 10.94 -5.34
N ALA A 142 -7.99 10.13 -4.41
CA ALA A 142 -7.77 10.36 -2.97
C ALA A 142 -6.27 10.32 -2.60
N HIS A 143 -5.49 9.43 -3.20
CA HIS A 143 -4.04 9.39 -3.00
C HIS A 143 -3.33 10.61 -3.59
N ARG A 144 -3.71 11.05 -4.81
CA ARG A 144 -3.15 12.26 -5.44
C ARG A 144 -3.42 13.50 -4.59
N LEU A 145 -4.63 13.65 -4.06
CA LEU A 145 -5.01 14.74 -3.14
C LEU A 145 -4.19 14.69 -1.83
N SER A 146 -4.04 13.52 -1.22
CA SER A 146 -3.26 13.35 0.01
C SER A 146 -1.78 13.68 -0.20
N ARG A 147 -1.21 13.26 -1.34
CA ARG A 147 0.17 13.58 -1.70
C ARG A 147 0.36 15.08 -1.94
N LYS A 148 -0.56 15.71 -2.68
CA LYS A 148 -0.51 17.14 -2.93
C LYS A 148 -0.64 17.96 -1.65
N LEU A 149 -1.48 17.52 -0.72
CA LEU A 149 -1.60 18.13 0.61
C LEU A 149 -0.26 18.12 1.38
N THR A 150 0.46 17.01 1.32
CA THR A 150 1.80 16.90 1.91
C THR A 150 2.84 17.74 1.17
N GLU A 151 2.79 17.77 -0.16
CA GLU A 151 3.69 18.56 -0.99
C GLU A 151 3.60 20.06 -0.67
N VAL A 152 2.39 20.64 -0.65
CA VAL A 152 2.20 22.08 -0.38
C VAL A 152 2.58 22.45 1.06
N ARG A 153 2.48 21.51 2.01
CA ARG A 153 2.98 21.67 3.38
C ARG A 153 4.51 21.67 3.42
N LYS A 154 5.15 20.62 2.88
CA LYS A 154 6.63 20.45 2.94
C LYS A 154 7.37 21.49 2.12
N SER A 155 6.81 21.94 0.99
CA SER A 155 7.39 23.01 0.17
C SER A 155 7.23 24.41 0.76
N GLY A 156 6.43 24.55 1.82
CA GLY A 156 6.16 25.84 2.46
C GLY A 156 5.15 26.73 1.71
N VAL A 157 4.45 26.18 0.70
CA VAL A 157 3.36 26.91 0.01
C VAL A 157 2.21 27.18 0.99
N LEU A 158 1.86 26.18 1.81
CA LEU A 158 0.90 26.32 2.91
C LEU A 158 1.59 25.98 4.25
N PRO A 159 2.39 26.89 4.82
CA PRO A 159 3.27 26.61 5.97
C PRO A 159 2.53 26.39 7.28
N TYR A 160 1.27 26.78 7.34
CA TYR A 160 0.41 26.57 8.52
C TYR A 160 -0.22 25.18 8.60
N LEU A 161 -0.11 24.36 7.55
CA LEU A 161 -0.54 22.96 7.58
C LEU A 161 0.35 22.13 8.50
N ARG A 162 -0.24 21.12 9.13
CA ARG A 162 0.42 20.13 9.96
C ARG A 162 0.41 18.76 9.25
N PRO A 163 1.20 17.76 9.73
CA PRO A 163 1.38 16.51 8.99
C PRO A 163 0.13 15.64 8.86
N ASP A 164 -0.80 15.65 9.82
CA ASP A 164 -1.98 14.79 9.81
C ASP A 164 -3.06 15.28 8.83
N GLY A 165 -3.59 14.37 8.04
CA GLY A 165 -4.66 14.71 7.10
C GLY A 165 -5.29 13.49 6.45
N LYS A 166 -6.54 13.69 6.01
CA LYS A 166 -7.35 12.67 5.32
C LYS A 166 -8.02 13.28 4.11
N THR A 167 -8.15 12.47 3.06
CA THR A 167 -8.91 12.81 1.86
C THR A 167 -9.92 11.71 1.57
N GLN A 168 -11.09 12.08 1.11
CA GLN A 168 -12.13 11.17 0.66
C GLN A 168 -12.72 11.69 -0.64
N VAL A 169 -13.02 10.78 -1.57
CA VAL A 169 -13.53 11.10 -2.89
C VAL A 169 -14.76 10.26 -3.17
N THR A 170 -15.80 10.90 -3.69
CA THR A 170 -17.01 10.24 -4.20
C THR A 170 -17.12 10.49 -5.70
N ILE A 171 -17.18 9.41 -6.47
CA ILE A 171 -17.32 9.42 -7.93
C ILE A 171 -18.66 8.82 -8.30
N GLU A 172 -19.37 9.47 -9.21
CA GLU A 172 -20.57 8.92 -9.85
C GLU A 172 -20.16 8.05 -11.04
N TYR A 173 -20.79 6.88 -11.15
CA TYR A 173 -20.56 5.93 -12.23
C TYR A 173 -21.86 5.69 -13.03
N GLU A 174 -21.71 5.58 -14.34
CA GLU A 174 -22.75 5.02 -15.25
C GLU A 174 -22.30 3.61 -15.68
N GLY A 175 -22.92 2.58 -15.12
CA GLY A 175 -22.39 1.23 -15.22
C GLY A 175 -21.03 1.12 -14.56
N ASP A 176 -20.02 0.72 -15.32
CA ASP A 176 -18.61 0.61 -14.85
C ASP A 176 -17.74 1.83 -15.20
N ARG A 177 -18.33 2.88 -15.79
CA ARG A 177 -17.58 4.06 -16.24
C ARG A 177 -17.74 5.22 -15.25
N PRO A 178 -16.64 5.82 -14.74
CA PRO A 178 -16.71 7.04 -13.95
C PRO A 178 -17.14 8.22 -14.83
N VAL A 179 -18.12 9.01 -14.38
CA VAL A 179 -18.70 10.10 -15.15
C VAL A 179 -18.60 11.46 -14.48
N ARG A 180 -18.66 11.54 -13.13
CA ARG A 180 -18.60 12.81 -12.42
C ARG A 180 -17.90 12.70 -11.07
N LEU A 181 -17.09 13.70 -10.75
CA LEU A 181 -16.55 13.90 -9.40
C LEU A 181 -17.60 14.64 -8.58
N ASP A 182 -18.29 13.91 -7.70
CA ASP A 182 -19.39 14.45 -6.90
C ASP A 182 -18.90 15.22 -5.67
N THR A 183 -18.13 14.54 -4.80
CA THR A 183 -17.74 15.10 -3.52
C THR A 183 -16.26 14.83 -3.21
N VAL A 184 -15.59 15.86 -2.70
CA VAL A 184 -14.25 15.77 -2.12
C VAL A 184 -14.31 16.24 -0.68
N VAL A 185 -13.82 15.42 0.25
CA VAL A 185 -13.66 15.80 1.67
C VAL A 185 -12.18 15.82 2.00
N ILE A 186 -11.70 16.93 2.54
CA ILE A 186 -10.32 17.08 3.03
C ILE A 186 -10.37 17.51 4.48
N SER A 187 -9.81 16.69 5.37
CA SER A 187 -9.57 17.04 6.76
C SER A 187 -8.06 17.17 6.94
N THR A 188 -7.58 18.33 7.33
CA THR A 188 -6.15 18.59 7.51
C THR A 188 -5.87 19.32 8.80
N GLN A 189 -4.86 18.86 9.51
CA GLN A 189 -4.34 19.52 10.72
C GLN A 189 -3.67 20.84 10.33
N HIS A 190 -3.87 21.88 11.15
CA HIS A 190 -3.38 23.23 10.90
C HIS A 190 -2.98 23.96 12.20
N ALA A 191 -2.32 25.10 12.08
CA ALA A 191 -2.02 25.99 13.21
C ALA A 191 -3.29 26.57 13.83
N ALA A 192 -3.23 26.92 15.12
CA ALA A 192 -4.41 27.27 15.93
C ALA A 192 -5.11 28.57 15.50
N ASP A 193 -4.35 29.50 14.92
CA ASP A 193 -4.76 30.87 14.56
C ASP A 193 -5.24 31.01 13.12
N ILE A 194 -5.55 29.91 12.44
CA ILE A 194 -5.98 29.89 11.03
C ILE A 194 -7.50 30.08 10.91
N ASP A 195 -7.89 30.95 10.02
CA ASP A 195 -9.29 31.13 9.59
C ASP A 195 -9.65 30.01 8.60
N LEU A 196 -10.66 29.21 8.95
CA LEU A 196 -11.06 28.05 8.17
C LEU A 196 -11.77 28.45 6.87
N ASP A 197 -12.63 29.45 6.92
CA ASP A 197 -13.51 29.80 5.82
C ASP A 197 -12.84 30.77 4.83
N ASN A 198 -12.06 31.73 5.35
CA ASN A 198 -11.46 32.79 4.52
C ASN A 198 -10.01 32.50 4.11
N LEU A 199 -9.34 31.51 4.73
CA LEU A 199 -7.95 31.16 4.38
C LEU A 199 -7.82 29.68 4.01
N LEU A 200 -8.12 28.76 4.94
CA LEU A 200 -7.85 27.34 4.73
C LEU A 200 -8.66 26.76 3.56
N ALA A 201 -9.98 26.97 3.52
CA ALA A 201 -10.82 26.37 2.49
C ALA A 201 -10.50 26.90 1.06
N PRO A 202 -10.30 28.22 0.84
CA PRO A 202 -9.84 28.72 -0.45
C PRO A 202 -8.45 28.19 -0.87
N ASP A 203 -7.49 28.15 0.05
CA ASP A 203 -6.15 27.63 -0.23
C ASP A 203 -6.17 26.14 -0.59
N ILE A 204 -6.93 25.34 0.14
CA ILE A 204 -7.11 23.90 -0.17
C ILE A 204 -7.78 23.73 -1.55
N ARG A 205 -8.78 24.56 -1.86
CA ARG A 205 -9.43 24.52 -3.17
C ARG A 205 -8.41 24.79 -4.28
N GLU A 206 -7.69 25.89 -4.21
CA GLU A 206 -6.79 26.35 -5.28
C GLU A 206 -5.50 25.50 -5.35
N LYS A 207 -4.82 25.32 -4.21
CA LYS A 207 -3.46 24.74 -4.17
C LYS A 207 -3.43 23.21 -4.12
N VAL A 208 -4.53 22.59 -3.74
CA VAL A 208 -4.61 21.12 -3.64
C VAL A 208 -5.59 20.56 -4.65
N VAL A 209 -6.88 20.92 -4.57
CA VAL A 209 -7.91 20.30 -5.41
C VAL A 209 -7.76 20.69 -6.87
N ASP A 210 -7.76 22.00 -7.18
CA ASP A 210 -7.68 22.47 -8.56
C ASP A 210 -6.33 22.10 -9.20
N ALA A 211 -5.23 22.12 -8.43
CA ALA A 211 -3.92 21.68 -8.90
C ALA A 211 -3.90 20.19 -9.28
N VAL A 212 -4.52 19.32 -8.47
CA VAL A 212 -4.62 17.88 -8.80
C VAL A 212 -5.51 17.64 -10.01
N LEU A 213 -6.63 18.38 -10.12
CA LEU A 213 -7.57 18.23 -11.24
C LEU A 213 -6.97 18.73 -12.56
N ALA A 214 -6.12 19.76 -12.51
CA ALA A 214 -5.42 20.25 -13.71
C ALA A 214 -4.45 19.22 -14.31
N ASP A 215 -3.88 18.35 -13.46
CA ASP A 215 -2.97 17.27 -13.85
C ASP A 215 -3.70 15.94 -14.13
N LEU A 216 -5.04 15.94 -14.08
CA LEU A 216 -5.83 14.72 -14.26
C LEU A 216 -6.08 14.45 -15.75
N GLU A 217 -5.51 13.37 -16.28
CA GLU A 217 -5.66 12.93 -17.67
C GLU A 217 -6.96 12.14 -17.91
N LEU A 218 -8.10 12.69 -17.48
CA LEU A 218 -9.44 12.09 -17.64
C LEU A 218 -10.44 13.10 -18.17
N PRO A 219 -10.36 13.44 -19.49
CA PRO A 219 -11.19 14.49 -20.08
C PRO A 219 -12.69 14.19 -20.11
N SER A 220 -13.08 12.93 -19.94
CA SER A 220 -14.49 12.51 -19.88
C SER A 220 -15.12 12.63 -18.48
N LEU A 221 -14.33 12.94 -17.45
CA LEU A 221 -14.83 13.11 -16.09
C LEU A 221 -15.34 14.54 -15.90
N ASP A 222 -16.62 14.68 -15.56
CA ASP A 222 -17.18 15.98 -15.19
C ASP A 222 -16.69 16.41 -13.81
N THR A 223 -15.99 17.54 -13.76
CA THR A 223 -15.47 18.16 -12.53
C THR A 223 -16.01 19.57 -12.33
N SER A 224 -17.06 19.97 -13.05
CA SER A 224 -17.58 21.34 -13.05
C SER A 224 -18.29 21.73 -11.75
N GLU A 225 -18.98 20.78 -11.10
CA GLU A 225 -19.78 21.01 -9.90
C GLU A 225 -19.35 20.07 -8.76
N ILE A 226 -18.20 20.35 -8.14
CA ILE A 226 -17.67 19.56 -7.05
C ILE A 226 -18.17 20.09 -5.70
N ARG A 227 -18.76 19.23 -4.89
CA ARG A 227 -19.02 19.52 -3.49
C ARG A 227 -17.73 19.34 -2.68
N LEU A 228 -17.05 20.45 -2.35
CA LEU A 228 -15.84 20.43 -1.53
C LEU A 228 -16.17 20.68 -0.04
N LEU A 229 -15.75 19.77 0.83
CA LEU A 229 -15.86 19.88 2.27
C LEU A 229 -14.45 19.92 2.89
N VAL A 230 -14.06 21.07 3.44
CA VAL A 230 -12.77 21.24 4.12
C VAL A 230 -13.00 21.35 5.61
N ASN A 231 -12.37 20.48 6.40
CA ASN A 231 -12.50 20.40 7.86
C ASN A 231 -13.96 20.54 8.33
N PRO A 232 -14.90 19.70 7.89
CA PRO A 232 -16.33 19.87 8.15
C PRO A 232 -16.70 19.77 9.63
N THR A 233 -15.82 19.27 10.48
CA THR A 233 -15.98 19.26 11.96
C THR A 233 -15.49 20.54 12.63
N GLY A 234 -14.91 21.49 11.87
CA GLY A 234 -14.30 22.70 12.38
C GLY A 234 -12.78 22.57 12.55
N LYS A 235 -12.23 23.25 13.57
CA LYS A 235 -10.77 23.29 13.80
C LYS A 235 -10.17 21.91 14.02
N PHE A 236 -9.03 21.68 13.35
CA PHE A 236 -8.22 20.46 13.50
C PHE A 236 -6.78 20.86 13.88
N VAL A 237 -6.63 21.36 15.10
CA VAL A 237 -5.33 21.78 15.66
C VAL A 237 -4.65 20.62 16.35
N LEU A 238 -5.38 19.86 17.16
CA LEU A 238 -4.91 18.65 17.83
C LEU A 238 -5.06 17.46 16.88
N GLY A 239 -3.94 16.91 16.45
CA GLY A 239 -3.87 15.77 15.51
C GLY A 239 -2.59 14.96 15.71
N GLY A 240 -2.34 14.04 14.78
CA GLY A 240 -1.23 13.10 14.89
C GLY A 240 -1.37 12.19 16.13
N PRO A 241 -0.28 11.59 16.62
CA PRO A 241 -0.29 10.67 17.76
C PRO A 241 -0.86 11.21 19.06
N MET A 242 -0.90 12.53 19.21
CA MET A 242 -1.53 13.20 20.36
C MET A 242 -3.05 13.21 20.26
N GLY A 243 -3.60 13.21 19.04
CA GLY A 243 -5.04 13.19 18.79
C GLY A 243 -5.63 11.80 18.81
N ASP A 244 -4.90 10.83 18.24
CA ASP A 244 -5.32 9.43 18.14
C ASP A 244 -4.11 8.50 18.08
N ALA A 245 -4.22 7.32 18.68
CA ALA A 245 -3.17 6.31 18.63
C ALA A 245 -3.13 5.67 17.24
N GLY A 246 -1.92 5.37 16.74
CA GLY A 246 -1.68 4.66 15.49
C GLY A 246 -1.11 3.27 15.71
N LEU A 247 -1.37 2.39 14.74
CA LEU A 247 -0.84 1.03 14.69
C LEU A 247 -0.52 0.65 13.24
N THR A 248 0.55 -0.12 13.06
CA THR A 248 0.89 -0.75 11.77
C THR A 248 -0.27 -1.60 11.27
N GLY A 249 -0.60 -1.49 9.99
CA GLY A 249 -1.58 -2.37 9.34
C GLY A 249 -3.04 -2.03 9.61
N ARG A 250 -3.36 -0.79 10.02
CA ARG A 250 -4.75 -0.33 10.23
C ARG A 250 -5.33 0.49 9.08
N LYS A 251 -4.64 0.55 7.93
CA LYS A 251 -5.10 1.26 6.73
C LYS A 251 -5.07 0.36 5.48
N ILE A 252 -5.33 -0.95 5.68
CA ILE A 252 -5.18 -1.98 4.64
C ILE A 252 -6.05 -1.74 3.40
N ILE A 253 -7.21 -1.13 3.55
CA ILE A 253 -8.09 -0.79 2.43
C ILE A 253 -7.60 0.46 1.69
N VAL A 254 -7.07 1.45 2.43
CA VAL A 254 -6.40 2.63 1.85
C VAL A 254 -5.11 2.22 1.13
N ASP A 255 -4.37 1.26 1.68
CA ASP A 255 -3.13 0.74 1.10
C ASP A 255 -3.34 0.01 -0.22
N THR A 256 -4.55 -0.48 -0.49
CA THR A 256 -4.91 -1.30 -1.65
C THR A 256 -5.84 -0.55 -2.62
N TYR A 257 -7.13 -0.88 -2.66
CA TYR A 257 -8.03 -0.43 -3.71
C TYR A 257 -9.19 0.46 -3.23
N GLY A 258 -9.15 0.95 -1.97
CA GLY A 258 -10.15 1.89 -1.44
C GLY A 258 -11.56 1.29 -1.26
N GLY A 259 -11.68 -0.03 -1.22
CA GLY A 259 -12.95 -0.74 -1.10
C GLY A 259 -13.56 -1.18 -2.42
N MET A 260 -12.91 -0.92 -3.57
CA MET A 260 -13.38 -1.36 -4.89
C MET A 260 -13.18 -2.86 -5.11
N ALA A 261 -12.16 -3.45 -4.50
CA ALA A 261 -11.87 -4.86 -4.51
C ALA A 261 -12.11 -5.50 -3.14
N ARG A 262 -12.28 -6.82 -3.13
CA ARG A 262 -12.23 -7.64 -1.92
C ARG A 262 -10.83 -7.57 -1.29
N HIS A 263 -10.72 -7.91 -0.01
CA HIS A 263 -9.46 -7.92 0.71
C HIS A 263 -9.36 -9.16 1.59
N GLY A 264 -8.19 -9.79 1.65
CA GLY A 264 -7.95 -10.99 2.47
C GLY A 264 -7.71 -10.71 3.95
N GLY A 265 -7.49 -9.45 4.34
CA GLY A 265 -7.27 -9.02 5.73
C GLY A 265 -5.80 -8.84 6.10
N GLY A 266 -4.84 -9.31 5.30
CA GLY A 266 -3.40 -9.20 5.58
C GLY A 266 -2.88 -7.77 5.44
N ALA A 267 -2.11 -7.29 6.43
CA ALA A 267 -1.36 -6.04 6.36
C ALA A 267 0.00 -6.25 5.70
N PHE A 268 0.59 -5.18 5.14
CA PHE A 268 1.85 -5.22 4.40
C PHE A 268 3.05 -4.73 5.21
N SER A 269 2.97 -3.52 5.75
CA SER A 269 4.11 -2.84 6.36
C SER A 269 4.73 -3.63 7.50
N GLY A 270 6.06 -3.63 7.57
CA GLY A 270 6.82 -4.35 8.57
C GLY A 270 7.04 -5.85 8.30
N LYS A 271 6.48 -6.38 7.21
CA LYS A 271 6.61 -7.79 6.82
C LYS A 271 7.60 -7.96 5.68
N ASP A 272 8.58 -8.86 5.83
CA ASP A 272 9.45 -9.29 4.73
C ASP A 272 8.67 -10.13 3.68
N PRO A 273 9.20 -10.30 2.45
CA PRO A 273 8.45 -10.93 1.37
C PRO A 273 8.19 -12.44 1.51
N SER A 274 8.73 -13.10 2.55
CA SER A 274 8.32 -14.48 2.88
C SER A 274 6.88 -14.56 3.38
N LYS A 275 6.31 -13.45 3.83
CA LYS A 275 4.92 -13.33 4.24
C LYS A 275 4.06 -13.11 3.00
N VAL A 276 3.27 -14.11 2.64
CA VAL A 276 2.39 -14.09 1.46
C VAL A 276 1.32 -13.01 1.53
N ASP A 277 0.93 -12.55 2.71
CA ASP A 277 0.08 -11.38 2.89
C ASP A 277 0.57 -10.18 2.06
N ARG A 278 1.88 -9.99 2.01
CA ARG A 278 2.51 -8.91 1.23
C ARG A 278 2.90 -9.36 -0.17
N SER A 279 3.74 -10.37 -0.31
CA SER A 279 4.29 -10.80 -1.59
C SER A 279 3.22 -11.28 -2.57
N ALA A 280 2.26 -12.09 -2.11
CA ALA A 280 1.19 -12.57 -2.97
C ALA A 280 0.16 -11.50 -3.32
N ALA A 281 -0.12 -10.53 -2.43
CA ALA A 281 -0.94 -9.37 -2.78
C ALA A 281 -0.28 -8.52 -3.88
N TYR A 282 1.04 -8.34 -3.83
CA TYR A 282 1.80 -7.67 -4.90
C TYR A 282 1.77 -8.47 -6.20
N ALA A 283 1.95 -9.79 -6.12
CA ALA A 283 1.84 -10.66 -7.31
C ALA A 283 0.43 -10.61 -7.91
N MET A 284 -0.62 -10.58 -7.10
CA MET A 284 -2.00 -10.47 -7.60
C MET A 284 -2.27 -9.13 -8.27
N ARG A 285 -1.70 -8.02 -7.75
CA ARG A 285 -1.73 -6.74 -8.47
C ARG A 285 -1.02 -6.84 -9.83
N TRP A 286 0.17 -7.43 -9.87
CA TRP A 286 0.93 -7.66 -11.10
C TRP A 286 0.13 -8.46 -12.12
N VAL A 287 -0.50 -9.58 -11.70
CA VAL A 287 -1.37 -10.41 -12.54
C VAL A 287 -2.55 -9.59 -13.06
N ALA A 288 -3.33 -8.96 -12.17
CA ALA A 288 -4.52 -8.20 -12.55
C ALA A 288 -4.19 -7.07 -13.54
N LYS A 289 -3.10 -6.33 -13.27
CA LYS A 289 -2.65 -5.23 -14.12
C LYS A 289 -2.28 -5.73 -15.53
N ASN A 290 -1.58 -6.85 -15.63
CA ASN A 290 -1.21 -7.44 -16.92
C ASN A 290 -2.43 -7.98 -17.70
N VAL A 291 -3.45 -8.52 -17.03
CA VAL A 291 -4.69 -8.96 -17.69
C VAL A 291 -5.41 -7.78 -18.36
N VAL A 292 -5.54 -6.65 -17.65
CA VAL A 292 -6.17 -5.44 -18.22
C VAL A 292 -5.28 -4.82 -19.30
N ALA A 293 -3.97 -4.70 -19.06
CA ALA A 293 -3.03 -4.18 -20.04
C ALA A 293 -2.96 -5.04 -21.33
N ALA A 294 -3.15 -6.35 -21.23
CA ALA A 294 -3.28 -7.25 -22.37
C ALA A 294 -4.59 -7.06 -23.15
N GLY A 295 -5.53 -6.27 -22.64
CA GLY A 295 -6.85 -6.05 -23.26
C GLY A 295 -7.79 -7.26 -23.14
N LEU A 296 -7.55 -8.18 -22.20
CA LEU A 296 -8.37 -9.38 -21.99
C LEU A 296 -9.65 -9.08 -21.23
N SER A 297 -9.64 -8.03 -20.41
CA SER A 297 -10.81 -7.50 -19.67
C SER A 297 -10.57 -6.02 -19.38
N GLU A 298 -11.65 -5.24 -19.20
CA GLU A 298 -11.55 -3.84 -18.76
C GLU A 298 -11.42 -3.71 -17.25
N ARG A 299 -11.86 -4.77 -16.53
CA ARG A 299 -11.87 -4.83 -15.07
C ARG A 299 -11.65 -6.27 -14.64
N VAL A 300 -10.77 -6.50 -13.69
CA VAL A 300 -10.48 -7.85 -13.18
C VAL A 300 -10.13 -7.84 -11.73
N GLU A 301 -10.62 -8.83 -10.99
CA GLU A 301 -10.16 -9.19 -9.65
C GLU A 301 -9.61 -10.61 -9.68
N VAL A 302 -8.46 -10.81 -9.09
CA VAL A 302 -7.80 -12.12 -8.99
C VAL A 302 -7.62 -12.47 -7.52
N GLN A 303 -8.05 -13.65 -7.12
CA GLN A 303 -7.88 -14.18 -5.78
C GLN A 303 -6.93 -15.36 -5.81
N VAL A 304 -5.96 -15.41 -4.89
CA VAL A 304 -5.10 -16.56 -4.62
C VAL A 304 -5.23 -17.00 -3.18
N ALA A 305 -5.13 -18.30 -2.94
CA ALA A 305 -5.17 -18.89 -1.60
C ALA A 305 -3.92 -19.72 -1.34
N TYR A 306 -3.36 -19.60 -0.14
CA TYR A 306 -2.22 -20.39 0.33
C TYR A 306 -2.56 -21.16 1.61
N ALA A 307 -1.90 -22.29 1.80
CA ALA A 307 -1.84 -22.98 3.07
C ALA A 307 -0.42 -22.85 3.65
N ILE A 308 -0.32 -22.62 4.96
CA ILE A 308 0.98 -22.49 5.65
C ILE A 308 1.91 -23.66 5.33
N GLY A 309 3.16 -23.39 5.02
CA GLY A 309 4.19 -24.38 4.71
C GLY A 309 4.04 -25.08 3.36
N LYS A 310 3.06 -24.70 2.51
CA LYS A 310 2.93 -25.21 1.14
C LYS A 310 3.66 -24.30 0.14
N SER A 311 4.33 -24.91 -0.85
CA SER A 311 5.01 -24.14 -1.92
C SER A 311 4.06 -23.71 -3.04
N ALA A 312 2.97 -24.44 -3.27
CA ALA A 312 2.00 -24.09 -4.32
C ALA A 312 0.74 -23.45 -3.72
N PRO A 313 0.09 -22.50 -4.44
CA PRO A 313 -1.21 -22.01 -4.06
C PRO A 313 -2.25 -23.14 -4.08
N VAL A 314 -3.20 -23.09 -3.16
CA VAL A 314 -4.29 -24.08 -3.06
C VAL A 314 -5.54 -23.66 -3.85
N GLY A 315 -5.60 -22.42 -4.33
CA GLY A 315 -6.70 -21.91 -5.14
C GLY A 315 -6.34 -20.65 -5.91
N LEU A 316 -6.95 -20.51 -7.09
CA LEU A 316 -6.93 -19.31 -7.90
C LEU A 316 -8.33 -19.06 -8.46
N PHE A 317 -8.86 -17.86 -8.29
CA PHE A 317 -10.15 -17.45 -8.83
C PHE A 317 -9.99 -16.11 -9.56
N VAL A 318 -10.67 -15.98 -10.70
CA VAL A 318 -10.66 -14.79 -11.56
C VAL A 318 -12.08 -14.31 -11.75
N GLU A 319 -12.33 -13.03 -11.48
CA GLU A 319 -13.61 -12.35 -11.71
C GLU A 319 -13.41 -11.18 -12.67
N THR A 320 -14.12 -11.17 -13.77
CA THR A 320 -14.02 -10.16 -14.83
C THR A 320 -15.20 -9.18 -14.87
N PHE A 321 -16.16 -9.38 -14.00
CA PHE A 321 -17.36 -8.53 -13.86
C PHE A 321 -18.16 -8.34 -15.17
N GLY A 322 -18.08 -9.30 -16.09
CA GLY A 322 -18.75 -9.22 -17.39
C GLY A 322 -18.06 -8.29 -18.40
N THR A 323 -16.81 -7.89 -18.13
CA THR A 323 -16.02 -7.01 -19.02
C THR A 323 -14.96 -7.75 -19.84
N GLU A 324 -14.95 -9.07 -19.78
CA GLU A 324 -14.04 -9.92 -20.53
C GLU A 324 -14.21 -9.79 -22.05
N LYS A 325 -13.08 -9.91 -22.76
CA LYS A 325 -13.03 -9.96 -24.24
C LYS A 325 -12.79 -11.38 -24.74
N VAL A 326 -12.42 -12.30 -23.85
CA VAL A 326 -12.21 -13.73 -24.09
C VAL A 326 -12.80 -14.51 -22.91
N ASP A 327 -13.08 -15.80 -23.11
CA ASP A 327 -13.63 -16.66 -22.06
C ASP A 327 -12.82 -16.56 -20.74
N PRO A 328 -13.46 -16.28 -19.60
CA PRO A 328 -12.81 -16.17 -18.29
C PRO A 328 -11.97 -17.40 -17.91
N GLU A 329 -12.41 -18.62 -18.30
CA GLU A 329 -11.63 -19.85 -18.03
C GLU A 329 -10.30 -19.87 -18.80
N ARG A 330 -10.29 -19.28 -20.01
CA ARG A 330 -9.04 -19.12 -20.79
C ARG A 330 -8.11 -18.10 -20.14
N ILE A 331 -8.67 -17.02 -19.58
CA ILE A 331 -7.86 -16.03 -18.82
C ILE A 331 -7.24 -16.72 -17.61
N ALA A 332 -8.02 -17.47 -16.81
CA ALA A 332 -7.53 -18.18 -15.64
C ALA A 332 -6.45 -19.23 -16.00
N THR A 333 -6.59 -19.91 -17.13
CA THR A 333 -5.58 -20.86 -17.63
C THR A 333 -4.31 -20.14 -18.05
N ALA A 334 -4.43 -19.04 -18.81
CA ALA A 334 -3.28 -18.24 -19.24
C ALA A 334 -2.51 -17.65 -18.05
N ILE A 335 -3.20 -17.22 -16.99
CA ILE A 335 -2.55 -16.75 -15.75
C ILE A 335 -1.65 -17.86 -15.16
N LYS A 336 -2.16 -19.10 -15.06
CA LYS A 336 -1.39 -20.25 -14.54
C LYS A 336 -0.20 -20.64 -15.42
N GLU A 337 -0.28 -20.39 -16.73
CA GLU A 337 0.82 -20.66 -17.65
C GLU A 337 1.92 -19.58 -17.62
N VAL A 338 1.52 -18.32 -17.43
CA VAL A 338 2.42 -17.16 -17.54
C VAL A 338 3.07 -16.79 -16.22
N PHE A 339 2.39 -17.04 -15.09
CA PHE A 339 2.85 -16.65 -13.76
C PHE A 339 3.08 -17.87 -12.88
N ASP A 340 4.29 -17.96 -12.33
CA ASP A 340 4.58 -18.90 -11.26
C ASP A 340 4.22 -18.26 -9.91
N LEU A 341 3.13 -18.72 -9.32
CA LEU A 341 2.57 -18.14 -8.08
C LEU A 341 3.09 -18.84 -6.81
N ARG A 342 4.14 -19.64 -6.90
CA ARG A 342 4.83 -20.16 -5.71
C ARG A 342 5.55 -19.01 -4.99
N PRO A 343 5.55 -18.96 -3.65
CA PRO A 343 6.15 -17.85 -2.89
C PRO A 343 7.59 -17.52 -3.30
N GLY A 344 8.43 -18.54 -3.47
CA GLY A 344 9.82 -18.35 -3.93
C GLY A 344 9.92 -17.76 -5.33
N ALA A 345 9.03 -18.14 -6.24
CA ALA A 345 8.98 -17.59 -7.59
C ALA A 345 8.53 -16.14 -7.61
N ILE A 346 7.52 -15.78 -6.81
CA ILE A 346 7.06 -14.40 -6.65
C ILE A 346 8.21 -13.50 -6.17
N ILE A 347 8.94 -13.93 -5.15
CA ILE A 347 10.09 -13.18 -4.61
C ILE A 347 11.15 -12.97 -5.67
N ARG A 348 11.47 -13.99 -6.46
CA ARG A 348 12.44 -13.92 -7.56
C ARG A 348 11.96 -13.01 -8.69
N ASP A 349 10.73 -13.23 -9.17
CA ASP A 349 10.22 -12.57 -10.39
C ASP A 349 9.92 -11.07 -10.15
N LEU A 350 9.55 -10.70 -8.93
CA LEU A 350 9.34 -9.32 -8.52
C LEU A 350 10.56 -8.70 -7.82
N ASP A 351 11.68 -9.44 -7.70
CA ASP A 351 12.93 -8.97 -7.08
C ASP A 351 12.70 -8.30 -5.71
N LEU A 352 12.05 -9.04 -4.81
CA LEU A 352 11.55 -8.50 -3.53
C LEU A 352 12.59 -8.48 -2.40
N LEU A 353 13.78 -9.06 -2.57
CA LEU A 353 14.83 -9.10 -1.54
C LEU A 353 15.71 -7.83 -1.55
N ARG A 354 15.10 -6.68 -1.68
CA ARG A 354 15.78 -5.37 -1.71
C ARG A 354 14.96 -4.31 -0.96
N PRO A 355 15.60 -3.20 -0.51
CA PRO A 355 14.93 -2.18 0.29
C PRO A 355 14.05 -1.26 -0.58
N ILE A 356 12.82 -1.69 -0.87
CA ILE A 356 11.84 -0.97 -1.72
C ILE A 356 10.53 -0.66 -1.00
N TYR A 357 10.44 -0.94 0.30
CA TYR A 357 9.19 -0.96 1.04
C TYR A 357 8.83 0.37 1.70
N ALA A 358 9.78 1.10 2.28
CA ALA A 358 9.51 2.38 2.93
C ALA A 358 8.74 3.39 2.06
N PRO A 359 9.03 3.55 0.75
CA PRO A 359 8.26 4.44 -0.12
C PRO A 359 6.79 4.04 -0.30
N THR A 360 6.43 2.78 -0.06
CA THR A 360 5.05 2.30 -0.20
C THR A 360 4.18 2.56 1.03
N ALA A 361 4.78 2.94 2.14
CA ALA A 361 4.09 3.09 3.43
C ALA A 361 3.03 4.21 3.45
N ALA A 362 3.04 5.13 2.48
CA ALA A 362 2.02 6.16 2.32
C ALA A 362 1.62 6.30 0.85
N TYR A 363 0.39 6.78 0.63
CA TYR A 363 -0.18 7.05 -0.71
C TYR A 363 -0.45 5.81 -1.56
N GLY A 364 -0.67 4.67 -0.91
CA GLY A 364 -1.00 3.39 -1.54
C GLY A 364 0.21 2.58 -1.98
N HIS A 365 0.04 1.26 -2.00
CA HIS A 365 1.03 0.31 -2.51
C HIS A 365 0.89 0.07 -4.01
N PHE A 366 -0.26 0.41 -4.59
CA PHE A 366 -0.61 0.16 -5.99
C PHE A 366 -0.89 1.45 -6.76
N GLY A 367 -0.71 1.40 -8.09
CA GLY A 367 -0.92 2.53 -8.97
C GLY A 367 0.11 3.64 -8.80
N ARG A 368 1.28 3.33 -8.27
CA ARG A 368 2.38 4.29 -8.07
C ARG A 368 3.13 4.52 -9.39
N THR A 369 3.32 5.78 -9.73
CA THR A 369 4.08 6.22 -10.91
C THR A 369 5.32 7.03 -10.53
N ASP A 370 5.45 7.38 -9.26
CA ASP A 370 6.55 8.16 -8.68
C ASP A 370 7.72 7.29 -8.20
N VAL A 371 7.51 5.99 -8.07
CA VAL A 371 8.52 4.99 -7.70
C VAL A 371 8.41 3.79 -8.65
N ASP A 372 9.55 3.20 -8.99
CA ASP A 372 9.59 1.99 -9.81
C ASP A 372 9.34 0.76 -8.93
N LEU A 373 8.12 0.22 -9.03
CA LEU A 373 7.68 -0.94 -8.27
C LEU A 373 7.41 -2.11 -9.22
N PRO A 374 8.06 -3.28 -9.06
CA PRO A 374 7.98 -4.38 -10.01
C PRO A 374 6.56 -4.90 -10.26
N TRP A 375 5.69 -4.86 -9.26
CA TRP A 375 4.29 -5.30 -9.39
C TRP A 375 3.40 -4.34 -10.18
N GLU A 376 3.92 -3.18 -10.56
CA GLU A 376 3.25 -2.24 -11.47
C GLU A 376 3.68 -2.40 -12.94
N HIS A 377 4.62 -3.29 -13.25
CA HIS A 377 5.04 -3.55 -14.63
C HIS A 377 4.01 -4.35 -15.41
N THR A 378 3.89 -4.05 -16.71
CA THR A 378 3.00 -4.76 -17.66
C THR A 378 3.77 -5.69 -18.59
N ASP A 379 4.88 -6.21 -18.13
CA ASP A 379 5.87 -7.01 -18.85
C ASP A 379 5.39 -8.42 -19.27
N ARG A 380 4.23 -8.83 -18.78
CA ARG A 380 3.59 -10.12 -19.09
C ARG A 380 2.38 -10.00 -20.02
N ALA A 381 1.97 -8.79 -20.39
CA ALA A 381 0.77 -8.56 -21.20
C ALA A 381 0.81 -9.32 -22.56
N ASP A 382 1.92 -9.25 -23.30
CA ASP A 382 2.06 -9.94 -24.58
C ASP A 382 2.05 -11.46 -24.42
N LYS A 383 2.63 -11.99 -23.34
CA LYS A 383 2.60 -13.42 -23.04
C LYS A 383 1.18 -13.90 -22.74
N LEU A 384 0.40 -13.11 -22.01
CA LEU A 384 -1.02 -13.41 -21.75
C LEU A 384 -1.84 -13.40 -23.04
N ARG A 385 -1.61 -12.42 -23.95
CA ARG A 385 -2.27 -12.40 -25.26
C ARG A 385 -1.97 -13.66 -26.06
N ALA A 386 -0.70 -14.04 -26.14
CA ALA A 386 -0.27 -15.26 -26.85
C ALA A 386 -0.89 -16.53 -26.22
N ALA A 387 -0.95 -16.63 -24.90
CA ALA A 387 -1.53 -17.78 -24.19
C ALA A 387 -3.04 -17.94 -24.44
N VAL A 388 -3.77 -16.84 -24.67
CA VAL A 388 -5.17 -16.89 -25.07
C VAL A 388 -5.38 -16.92 -26.59
N GLY A 389 -4.31 -16.98 -27.40
CA GLY A 389 -4.38 -17.09 -28.85
C GLY A 389 -4.76 -15.77 -29.56
N LEU A 390 -4.32 -14.63 -29.06
CA LEU A 390 -4.50 -13.29 -29.61
C LEU A 390 -3.18 -12.69 -30.07
#